data_cc613adba05ec5d3a1eb3527cc79fe90
#
_entry.id   cc613adba05ec5d3a1eb3527cc79fe90
#
_cell.length_a   1.000
_cell.length_b   1.000
_cell.length_c   1.000
_cell.angle_alpha   90.00
_cell.angle_beta   90.00
_cell.angle_gamma   90.00
#
_symmetry.space_group_name_H-M   'P 1'
#
loop_
_entity.id
_entity.type
_entity.pdbx_description
1 polymer ?
#
loop_
_entity_poly.entity_id
_entity_poly.type
_entity_poly.pdbx_seq_one_letter_code
_entity_poly.pdbx_strand_id
1 'polypeptide(L)'
;MNHVPVAYPGENTPVLDGVRQILRPAVAFYLDLHRHPELSGEERRTAARLGEWLTEAGYEVTGEVGGHGVVGVLRNGDGPRVLIRAELDALPVTERTGLPYASEGPAMHACGHDLHLAAAAGAASLLARARDRWRGTVVIVGQPAEETLAGARAMLADGLYERFGRPDIVLAQHTAPLPGGMVAHGYGPMLAGSVGFEAVIHGRAGHAGTPQLAVDPVVTAAAAVLRLQSVVSRESAPTEPATLNVGSFHSGSGGNLIPDRATLGITVRAMSERALDRMAASVERIVRAECAASGCPRDPEITVVSRSPVTHPDPGATELVREAHLGLYGRERVALWPPAMASEDFPLYGDAGVSVHGMAGIPLAYWMFGTVGPRTWARTPGSAEEKLAALPPNHSPEFAPDVRTALPAGITAMTAAALCWLKDGAGPVD
;
A
#
# COMPACT_ATOMS: atom_id res chain seq x y z
N MET A 1 8.82 5.07 38.82
CA MET A 1 8.52 4.76 37.41
C MET A 1 7.01 4.63 37.30
N ASN A 2 6.32 5.71 37.01
CA ASN A 2 4.87 5.67 36.87
C ASN A 2 4.53 4.97 35.53
N HIS A 3 4.01 3.76 35.63
CA HIS A 3 3.32 3.10 34.55
C HIS A 3 2.12 3.99 34.18
N VAL A 4 2.22 4.70 33.05
CA VAL A 4 1.01 5.22 32.39
C VAL A 4 0.32 3.97 31.83
N PRO A 5 -0.88 3.62 32.31
CA PRO A 5 -1.60 2.49 31.74
C PRO A 5 -1.90 2.85 30.28
N VAL A 6 -1.43 2.03 29.34
CA VAL A 6 -1.92 2.08 27.96
C VAL A 6 -3.39 1.65 28.05
N ALA A 7 -4.30 2.63 28.03
CA ALA A 7 -5.72 2.35 27.96
C ALA A 7 -5.97 1.69 26.59
N TYR A 8 -6.31 0.41 26.59
CA TYR A 8 -6.74 -0.30 25.40
C TYR A 8 -8.11 0.27 25.01
N PRO A 9 -8.26 0.76 23.76
CA PRO A 9 -9.56 1.25 23.31
C PRO A 9 -10.54 0.08 23.22
N GLY A 10 -11.79 0.29 23.66
CA GLY A 10 -12.91 -0.61 23.38
C GLY A 10 -13.36 -1.56 24.47
N GLU A 11 -13.21 -1.22 25.76
CA GLU A 11 -13.78 -2.01 26.85
C GLU A 11 -15.32 -2.19 26.79
N ASN A 12 -16.01 -1.49 25.87
CA ASN A 12 -17.45 -1.54 25.74
C ASN A 12 -17.99 -2.40 24.57
N THR A 13 -17.11 -2.99 23.74
CA THR A 13 -17.54 -3.88 22.65
C THR A 13 -17.13 -5.32 22.99
N PRO A 14 -18.08 -6.23 23.29
CA PRO A 14 -17.76 -7.59 23.77
C PRO A 14 -16.82 -8.40 22.88
N VAL A 15 -16.84 -8.16 21.56
CA VAL A 15 -15.92 -8.82 20.62
C VAL A 15 -14.47 -8.39 20.85
N LEU A 16 -14.25 -7.14 21.26
CA LEU A 16 -12.92 -6.57 21.48
C LEU A 16 -12.32 -6.94 22.84
N ASP A 17 -13.12 -7.45 23.78
CA ASP A 17 -12.63 -7.95 25.09
C ASP A 17 -11.60 -9.08 24.91
N GLY A 18 -11.69 -9.83 23.80
CA GLY A 18 -10.75 -10.89 23.44
C GLY A 18 -9.36 -10.42 23.01
N VAL A 19 -9.13 -9.11 22.74
CA VAL A 19 -7.86 -8.61 22.20
C VAL A 19 -6.65 -8.96 23.07
N ARG A 20 -6.79 -8.89 24.39
CA ARG A 20 -5.72 -9.22 25.34
C ARG A 20 -5.24 -10.67 25.21
N GLN A 21 -6.13 -11.59 24.84
CA GLN A 21 -5.82 -13.02 24.72
C GLN A 21 -5.07 -13.34 23.43
N ILE A 22 -5.30 -12.58 22.36
CA ILE A 22 -4.65 -12.77 21.05
C ILE A 22 -3.41 -11.91 20.88
N LEU A 23 -3.20 -10.90 21.71
CA LEU A 23 -2.12 -9.95 21.54
C LEU A 23 -0.73 -10.60 21.62
N ARG A 24 -0.51 -11.52 22.58
CA ARG A 24 0.78 -12.21 22.72
C ARG A 24 1.13 -13.05 21.49
N PRO A 25 0.25 -13.94 20.98
CA PRO A 25 0.52 -14.65 19.73
C PRO A 25 0.65 -13.70 18.53
N ALA A 26 -0.15 -12.62 18.43
CA ALA A 26 -0.05 -11.66 17.34
C ALA A 26 1.29 -10.90 17.35
N VAL A 27 1.81 -10.54 18.52
CA VAL A 27 3.18 -9.98 18.64
C VAL A 27 4.22 -11.00 18.21
N ALA A 28 4.09 -12.27 18.60
CA ALA A 28 5.03 -13.31 18.18
C ALA A 28 5.01 -13.52 16.65
N PHE A 29 3.83 -13.46 16.03
CA PHE A 29 3.66 -13.53 14.60
C PHE A 29 4.31 -12.32 13.89
N TYR A 30 4.06 -11.10 14.34
CA TYR A 30 4.73 -9.90 13.88
C TYR A 30 6.26 -10.02 13.92
N LEU A 31 6.82 -10.43 15.07
CA LEU A 31 8.27 -10.58 15.24
C LEU A 31 8.87 -11.66 14.35
N ASP A 32 8.12 -12.71 14.06
CA ASP A 32 8.52 -13.76 13.13
C ASP A 32 8.56 -13.26 11.69
N LEU A 33 7.54 -12.52 11.24
CA LEU A 33 7.51 -11.91 9.91
C LEU A 33 8.62 -10.86 9.75
N HIS A 34 8.79 -9.99 10.73
CA HIS A 34 9.80 -8.92 10.70
C HIS A 34 11.23 -9.44 10.53
N ARG A 35 11.55 -10.57 11.17
CA ARG A 35 12.86 -11.22 11.04
C ARG A 35 13.10 -11.92 9.71
N HIS A 36 12.06 -12.24 8.98
CA HIS A 36 12.11 -13.04 7.77
C HIS A 36 11.36 -12.37 6.61
N PRO A 37 11.72 -11.12 6.26
CA PRO A 37 11.06 -10.41 5.18
C PRO A 37 11.34 -11.08 3.83
N GLU A 38 10.31 -11.18 3.00
CA GLU A 38 10.39 -11.68 1.63
C GLU A 38 9.99 -10.58 0.64
N LEU A 39 10.74 -10.46 -0.45
CA LEU A 39 10.48 -9.42 -1.47
C LEU A 39 9.23 -9.76 -2.29
N SER A 40 8.71 -8.73 -2.99
CA SER A 40 7.58 -8.87 -3.93
C SER A 40 7.80 -10.04 -4.90
N GLY A 41 6.88 -11.00 -4.93
CA GLY A 41 6.94 -12.21 -5.75
C GLY A 41 7.73 -13.38 -5.10
N GLU A 42 8.25 -13.22 -3.89
CA GLU A 42 9.00 -14.24 -3.15
C GLU A 42 8.32 -14.65 -1.83
N GLU A 43 7.12 -14.16 -1.52
CA GLU A 43 6.42 -14.17 -0.22
C GLU A 43 5.90 -15.56 0.20
N ARG A 44 6.59 -16.62 -0.19
CA ARG A 44 6.17 -18.02 0.02
C ARG A 44 6.01 -18.38 1.49
N ARG A 45 7.00 -18.02 2.32
CA ARG A 45 6.98 -18.28 3.76
C ARG A 45 5.93 -17.43 4.46
N THR A 46 5.88 -16.14 4.15
CA THR A 46 4.93 -15.19 4.72
C THR A 46 3.49 -15.63 4.46
N ALA A 47 3.17 -16.02 3.22
CA ALA A 47 1.88 -16.58 2.84
C ALA A 47 1.54 -17.86 3.62
N ALA A 48 2.50 -18.79 3.75
CA ALA A 48 2.32 -20.03 4.51
C ALA A 48 2.03 -19.74 6.00
N ARG A 49 2.76 -18.80 6.62
CA ARG A 49 2.56 -18.41 8.01
C ARG A 49 1.18 -17.79 8.26
N LEU A 50 0.70 -16.94 7.33
CA LEU A 50 -0.67 -16.42 7.41
C LEU A 50 -1.70 -17.56 7.22
N GLY A 51 -1.48 -18.45 6.27
CA GLY A 51 -2.34 -19.61 6.03
C GLY A 51 -2.47 -20.52 7.26
N GLU A 52 -1.36 -20.82 7.94
CA GLU A 52 -1.35 -21.57 9.20
C GLU A 52 -2.19 -20.87 10.27
N TRP A 53 -1.97 -19.57 10.48
CA TRP A 53 -2.74 -18.77 11.43
C TRP A 53 -4.25 -18.81 11.16
N LEU A 54 -4.64 -18.60 9.91
CA LEU A 54 -6.04 -18.61 9.51
C LEU A 54 -6.69 -19.99 9.66
N THR A 55 -5.94 -21.07 9.36
CA THR A 55 -6.40 -22.44 9.56
C THR A 55 -6.66 -22.73 11.05
N GLU A 56 -5.73 -22.33 11.91
CA GLU A 56 -5.88 -22.46 13.37
C GLU A 56 -7.07 -21.64 13.92
N ALA A 57 -7.36 -20.50 13.29
CA ALA A 57 -8.53 -19.68 13.62
C ALA A 57 -9.85 -20.24 13.03
N GLY A 58 -9.81 -21.33 12.25
CA GLY A 58 -10.98 -22.02 11.71
C GLY A 58 -11.50 -21.45 10.39
N TYR A 59 -10.65 -20.77 9.60
CA TYR A 59 -10.94 -20.37 8.23
C TYR A 59 -10.65 -21.50 7.25
N GLU A 60 -11.43 -21.57 6.17
CA GLU A 60 -11.07 -22.37 4.98
C GLU A 60 -9.99 -21.61 4.22
N VAL A 61 -8.79 -22.18 4.09
CA VAL A 61 -7.63 -21.51 3.52
C VAL A 61 -7.31 -22.04 2.12
N THR A 62 -7.07 -21.14 1.19
CA THR A 62 -6.58 -21.42 -0.17
C THR A 62 -5.32 -20.59 -0.41
N GLY A 63 -4.22 -21.25 -0.72
CA GLY A 63 -2.96 -20.61 -1.13
C GLY A 63 -2.81 -20.48 -2.63
N GLU A 64 -1.71 -19.89 -3.06
CA GLU A 64 -1.31 -19.73 -4.47
C GLU A 64 -2.36 -19.00 -5.33
N VAL A 65 -3.02 -18.00 -4.78
CA VAL A 65 -3.98 -17.16 -5.48
C VAL A 65 -3.27 -15.96 -6.10
N GLY A 66 -3.15 -15.92 -7.42
CA GLY A 66 -2.43 -14.85 -8.11
C GLY A 66 -0.94 -14.78 -7.75
N GLY A 67 -0.28 -15.92 -7.63
CA GLY A 67 1.09 -16.07 -7.14
C GLY A 67 1.11 -16.61 -5.71
N HIS A 68 1.83 -15.94 -4.79
CA HIS A 68 1.90 -16.37 -3.38
C HIS A 68 0.72 -15.88 -2.52
N GLY A 69 -0.34 -15.33 -3.13
CA GLY A 69 -1.53 -14.88 -2.41
C GLY A 69 -2.21 -15.99 -1.62
N VAL A 70 -2.75 -15.65 -0.46
CA VAL A 70 -3.49 -16.56 0.41
C VAL A 70 -4.86 -15.98 0.76
N VAL A 71 -5.89 -16.81 0.73
CA VAL A 71 -7.27 -16.42 1.04
C VAL A 71 -7.83 -17.33 2.10
N GLY A 72 -8.33 -16.75 3.20
CA GLY A 72 -9.05 -17.45 4.25
C GLY A 72 -10.52 -17.04 4.26
N VAL A 73 -11.44 -17.99 4.26
CA VAL A 73 -12.88 -17.74 4.27
C VAL A 73 -13.52 -18.29 5.54
N LEU A 74 -14.26 -17.45 6.25
CA LEU A 74 -15.03 -17.81 7.43
C LEU A 74 -16.50 -17.50 7.19
N ARG A 75 -17.32 -18.55 7.00
CA ARG A 75 -18.77 -18.41 6.83
C ARG A 75 -19.48 -18.54 8.17
N ASN A 76 -20.42 -17.64 8.41
CA ASN A 76 -21.18 -17.59 9.65
C ASN A 76 -22.67 -17.21 9.40
N GLY A 77 -23.36 -17.99 8.58
CA GLY A 77 -24.75 -17.77 8.18
C GLY A 77 -24.91 -16.72 7.08
N ASP A 78 -26.17 -16.40 6.78
CA ASP A 78 -26.53 -15.44 5.72
C ASP A 78 -26.25 -14.00 6.14
N GLY A 79 -25.58 -13.26 5.29
CA GLY A 79 -25.23 -11.87 5.56
C GLY A 79 -24.20 -11.33 4.60
N PRO A 80 -23.73 -10.10 4.83
CA PRO A 80 -22.72 -9.46 4.00
C PRO A 80 -21.41 -10.22 3.96
N ARG A 81 -20.69 -10.05 2.85
CA ARG A 81 -19.31 -10.53 2.68
C ARG A 81 -18.36 -9.38 2.85
N VAL A 82 -17.58 -9.44 3.92
CA VAL A 82 -16.54 -8.46 4.24
C VAL A 82 -15.20 -9.04 3.85
N LEU A 83 -14.48 -8.37 2.96
CA LEU A 83 -13.13 -8.73 2.58
C LEU A 83 -12.15 -7.80 3.31
N ILE A 84 -11.17 -8.39 4.00
CA ILE A 84 -10.06 -7.70 4.67
C ILE A 84 -8.78 -8.02 3.92
N ARG A 85 -8.09 -6.99 3.42
CA ARG A 85 -6.82 -7.14 2.69
C ARG A 85 -5.65 -6.68 3.55
N ALA A 86 -4.57 -7.46 3.53
CA ALA A 86 -3.26 -7.08 4.05
C ALA A 86 -2.17 -7.60 3.10
N GLU A 87 -1.06 -6.88 3.04
CA GLU A 87 0.05 -7.13 2.12
C GLU A 87 1.06 -8.12 2.71
N LEU A 88 1.72 -8.92 1.86
CA LEU A 88 2.68 -9.94 2.28
C LEU A 88 4.14 -9.51 2.14
N ASP A 89 4.44 -8.63 1.19
CA ASP A 89 5.78 -8.34 0.70
C ASP A 89 6.56 -7.33 1.55
N ALA A 90 7.87 -7.37 1.39
CA ALA A 90 8.85 -6.48 1.98
C ALA A 90 9.65 -5.77 0.89
N LEU A 91 10.48 -4.81 1.30
CA LEU A 91 11.31 -3.96 0.44
C LEU A 91 12.78 -4.39 0.43
N PRO A 92 13.52 -4.15 -0.67
CA PRO A 92 14.97 -4.35 -0.76
C PRO A 92 15.74 -3.25 -0.03
N VAL A 93 15.51 -3.13 1.27
CA VAL A 93 16.10 -2.15 2.17
C VAL A 93 16.85 -2.88 3.28
N THR A 94 18.12 -2.53 3.50
CA THR A 94 18.88 -3.04 4.65
C THR A 94 18.46 -2.30 5.91
N GLU A 95 17.96 -3.00 6.89
CA GLU A 95 17.44 -2.44 8.13
C GLU A 95 18.55 -1.80 8.99
N ARG A 96 18.25 -0.63 9.58
CA ARG A 96 19.14 0.12 10.46
C ARG A 96 18.44 0.59 11.74
N THR A 97 17.37 -0.06 12.13
CA THR A 97 16.58 0.30 13.32
C THR A 97 17.32 0.05 14.63
N GLY A 98 18.25 -0.90 14.65
CA GLY A 98 18.92 -1.35 15.88
C GLY A 98 18.00 -2.15 16.81
N LEU A 99 16.84 -2.60 16.35
CA LEU A 99 15.92 -3.42 17.12
C LEU A 99 16.50 -4.83 17.38
N PRO A 100 16.23 -5.44 18.52
CA PRO A 100 16.74 -6.78 18.85
C PRO A 100 16.15 -7.90 17.97
N TYR A 101 15.21 -7.57 17.14
CA TYR A 101 14.55 -8.47 16.19
C TYR A 101 14.63 -7.97 14.75
N ALA A 102 15.53 -7.04 14.48
CA ALA A 102 15.79 -6.52 13.13
C ALA A 102 16.08 -7.66 12.14
N SER A 103 15.74 -7.46 10.89
CA SER A 103 16.11 -8.38 9.80
C SER A 103 17.63 -8.35 9.58
N GLU A 104 18.23 -9.51 9.29
CA GLU A 104 19.68 -9.64 9.08
C GLU A 104 20.09 -9.59 7.59
N GLY A 105 19.13 -9.47 6.68
CA GLY A 105 19.35 -9.53 5.24
C GLY A 105 19.28 -8.18 4.52
N PRO A 106 19.24 -8.22 3.18
CA PRO A 106 19.06 -7.03 2.35
C PRO A 106 17.59 -6.61 2.21
N ALA A 107 16.65 -7.27 2.88
CA ALA A 107 15.23 -6.99 2.86
C ALA A 107 14.74 -6.55 4.24
N MET A 108 13.69 -5.70 4.26
CA MET A 108 13.06 -5.18 5.48
C MET A 108 11.59 -4.90 5.22
N HIS A 109 10.72 -5.17 6.20
CA HIS A 109 9.34 -4.66 6.20
C HIS A 109 9.31 -3.14 6.50
N ALA A 110 9.95 -2.35 5.63
CA ALA A 110 10.06 -0.90 5.80
C ALA A 110 8.76 -0.14 5.51
N CYS A 111 7.73 -0.82 5.01
CA CYS A 111 6.37 -0.28 4.85
C CYS A 111 5.40 -0.72 5.96
N GLY A 112 5.78 -1.69 6.78
CA GLY A 112 4.97 -2.18 7.90
C GLY A 112 3.94 -3.24 7.52
N HIS A 113 4.12 -3.93 6.40
CA HIS A 113 3.22 -5.00 5.94
C HIS A 113 3.17 -6.18 6.92
N ASP A 114 4.24 -6.46 7.64
CA ASP A 114 4.27 -7.39 8.77
C ASP A 114 3.30 -6.99 9.90
N LEU A 115 3.19 -5.69 10.18
CA LEU A 115 2.25 -5.15 11.16
C LEU A 115 0.80 -5.19 10.63
N HIS A 116 0.60 -4.92 9.32
CA HIS A 116 -0.71 -5.06 8.67
C HIS A 116 -1.21 -6.51 8.74
N LEU A 117 -0.35 -7.48 8.40
CA LEU A 117 -0.65 -8.91 8.48
C LEU A 117 -0.97 -9.34 9.92
N ALA A 118 -0.14 -8.94 10.89
CA ALA A 118 -0.37 -9.28 12.28
C ALA A 118 -1.69 -8.67 12.80
N ALA A 119 -2.04 -7.47 12.36
CA ALA A 119 -3.31 -6.84 12.70
C ALA A 119 -4.50 -7.55 12.05
N ALA A 120 -4.41 -7.91 10.76
CA ALA A 120 -5.44 -8.65 10.05
C ALA A 120 -5.64 -10.06 10.63
N ALA A 121 -4.55 -10.78 10.93
CA ALA A 121 -4.56 -12.08 11.58
C ALA A 121 -5.20 -12.03 12.99
N GLY A 122 -4.88 -10.98 13.75
CA GLY A 122 -5.50 -10.72 15.04
C GLY A 122 -7.00 -10.44 14.93
N ALA A 123 -7.41 -9.60 13.99
CA ALA A 123 -8.82 -9.31 13.70
C ALA A 123 -9.57 -10.57 13.25
N ALA A 124 -8.98 -11.39 12.40
CA ALA A 124 -9.53 -12.67 11.96
C ALA A 124 -9.80 -13.60 13.18
N SER A 125 -8.86 -13.66 14.12
CA SER A 125 -9.02 -14.46 15.35
C SER A 125 -10.13 -13.93 16.24
N LEU A 126 -10.28 -12.60 16.40
CA LEU A 126 -11.37 -12.00 17.18
C LEU A 126 -12.72 -12.30 16.55
N LEU A 127 -12.86 -12.11 15.24
CA LEU A 127 -14.09 -12.41 14.51
C LEU A 127 -14.45 -13.90 14.59
N ALA A 128 -13.47 -14.80 14.48
CA ALA A 128 -13.70 -16.23 14.60
C ALA A 128 -14.19 -16.65 16.00
N ARG A 129 -13.69 -16.03 17.05
CA ARG A 129 -14.11 -16.32 18.45
C ARG A 129 -15.49 -15.76 18.76
N ALA A 130 -15.91 -14.70 18.09
CA ALA A 130 -17.15 -13.98 18.34
C ALA A 130 -18.26 -14.32 17.32
N ARG A 131 -18.27 -15.55 16.78
CA ARG A 131 -19.29 -16.00 15.79
C ARG A 131 -20.73 -15.89 16.27
N ASP A 132 -20.97 -15.93 17.56
CA ASP A 132 -22.29 -15.72 18.18
C ASP A 132 -22.80 -14.28 18.04
N ARG A 133 -21.92 -13.32 17.75
CA ARG A 133 -22.19 -11.88 17.71
C ARG A 133 -22.44 -11.30 16.33
N TRP A 134 -22.19 -12.05 15.26
CA TRP A 134 -22.35 -11.55 13.89
C TRP A 134 -22.81 -12.64 12.93
N ARG A 135 -23.32 -12.23 11.75
CA ARG A 135 -23.68 -13.10 10.62
C ARG A 135 -23.11 -12.54 9.32
N GLY A 136 -22.75 -13.43 8.41
CA GLY A 136 -22.17 -13.10 7.11
C GLY A 136 -20.96 -13.95 6.78
N THR A 137 -20.09 -13.42 5.92
CA THR A 137 -18.84 -14.07 5.51
C THR A 137 -17.68 -13.10 5.66
N VAL A 138 -16.63 -13.54 6.31
CA VAL A 138 -15.34 -12.81 6.38
C VAL A 138 -14.36 -13.48 5.45
N VAL A 139 -13.74 -12.71 4.57
CA VAL A 139 -12.69 -13.14 3.65
C VAL A 139 -11.42 -12.38 4.01
N ILE A 140 -10.38 -13.09 4.42
CA ILE A 140 -9.05 -12.52 4.68
C ILE A 140 -8.19 -12.76 3.45
N VAL A 141 -7.59 -11.71 2.92
CA VAL A 141 -6.70 -11.75 1.76
C VAL A 141 -5.29 -11.31 2.20
N GLY A 142 -4.34 -12.23 2.12
CA GLY A 142 -2.92 -11.93 2.13
C GLY A 142 -2.47 -11.70 0.69
N GLN A 143 -2.24 -10.45 0.33
CA GLN A 143 -1.90 -10.03 -1.02
C GLN A 143 -0.39 -9.95 -1.21
N PRO A 144 0.21 -10.63 -2.22
CA PRO A 144 1.61 -10.47 -2.58
C PRO A 144 1.86 -9.20 -3.39
N ALA A 145 3.13 -8.84 -3.59
CA ALA A 145 3.63 -7.91 -4.60
C ALA A 145 2.91 -6.55 -4.66
N GLU A 146 2.60 -5.95 -3.51
CA GLU A 146 2.02 -4.61 -3.43
C GLU A 146 3.04 -3.55 -3.86
N GLU A 147 4.28 -3.65 -3.40
CA GLU A 147 5.35 -2.66 -3.65
C GLU A 147 5.75 -2.57 -5.14
N THR A 148 5.38 -3.57 -5.93
CA THR A 148 5.48 -3.56 -7.40
C THR A 148 4.17 -3.22 -8.10
N LEU A 149 3.08 -2.96 -7.35
CA LEU A 149 1.74 -2.64 -7.83
C LEU A 149 1.14 -3.74 -8.73
N ALA A 150 1.52 -5.00 -8.49
CA ALA A 150 1.16 -6.13 -9.34
C ALA A 150 0.20 -7.12 -8.67
N GLY A 151 0.22 -7.20 -7.34
CA GLY A 151 -0.40 -8.27 -6.59
C GLY A 151 -1.92 -8.27 -6.60
N ALA A 152 -2.55 -7.11 -6.41
CA ALA A 152 -4.00 -7.00 -6.47
C ALA A 152 -4.53 -7.45 -7.85
N ARG A 153 -3.89 -6.96 -8.93
CA ARG A 153 -4.25 -7.38 -10.29
C ARG A 153 -4.09 -8.88 -10.51
N ALA A 154 -2.99 -9.47 -10.03
CA ALA A 154 -2.72 -10.90 -10.17
C ALA A 154 -3.79 -11.74 -9.46
N MET A 155 -4.13 -11.42 -8.21
CA MET A 155 -5.15 -12.14 -7.45
C MET A 155 -6.55 -12.00 -8.07
N LEU A 156 -6.92 -10.80 -8.52
CA LEU A 156 -8.20 -10.55 -9.18
C LEU A 156 -8.30 -11.28 -10.52
N ALA A 157 -7.22 -11.30 -11.31
CA ALA A 157 -7.16 -12.02 -12.59
C ALA A 157 -7.17 -13.55 -12.39
N ASP A 158 -6.71 -14.06 -11.25
CA ASP A 158 -6.80 -15.49 -10.86
C ASP A 158 -8.20 -15.86 -10.33
N GLY A 159 -9.18 -14.97 -10.47
CA GLY A 159 -10.56 -15.24 -10.14
C GLY A 159 -10.89 -15.07 -8.66
N LEU A 160 -10.26 -14.14 -7.95
CA LEU A 160 -10.51 -13.92 -6.52
C LEU A 160 -12.02 -13.80 -6.19
N TYR A 161 -12.75 -13.02 -6.96
CA TYR A 161 -14.18 -12.81 -6.70
C TYR A 161 -15.07 -13.95 -7.21
N GLU A 162 -14.70 -14.61 -8.30
CA GLU A 162 -15.40 -15.79 -8.82
C GLU A 162 -15.29 -16.99 -7.87
N ARG A 163 -14.11 -17.18 -7.28
CA ARG A 163 -13.80 -18.31 -6.38
C ARG A 163 -14.33 -18.11 -4.97
N PHE A 164 -14.24 -16.89 -4.44
CA PHE A 164 -14.55 -16.61 -3.04
C PHE A 164 -15.78 -15.70 -2.86
N GLY A 165 -16.37 -15.26 -3.96
CA GLY A 165 -17.59 -14.46 -4.03
C GLY A 165 -17.34 -12.94 -3.99
N ARG A 166 -18.23 -12.19 -4.65
CA ARG A 166 -18.22 -10.72 -4.68
C ARG A 166 -18.34 -10.17 -3.25
N PRO A 167 -17.43 -9.30 -2.79
CA PRO A 167 -17.56 -8.64 -1.49
C PRO A 167 -18.61 -7.52 -1.52
N ASP A 168 -19.27 -7.28 -0.39
CA ASP A 168 -20.13 -6.12 -0.15
C ASP A 168 -19.31 -4.91 0.29
N ILE A 169 -18.10 -5.14 0.82
CA ILE A 169 -17.10 -4.13 1.19
C ILE A 169 -15.71 -4.75 1.15
N VAL A 170 -14.71 -3.96 0.76
CA VAL A 170 -13.29 -4.29 0.95
C VAL A 170 -12.65 -3.30 1.89
N LEU A 171 -11.99 -3.83 2.92
CA LEU A 171 -11.34 -3.08 3.99
C LEU A 171 -9.83 -3.24 3.91
N ALA A 172 -9.09 -2.15 4.05
CA ALA A 172 -7.65 -2.17 4.29
C ALA A 172 -7.23 -1.01 5.19
N GLN A 173 -6.10 -1.18 5.85
CA GLN A 173 -5.48 -0.16 6.69
C GLN A 173 -3.98 -0.12 6.44
N HIS A 174 -3.38 1.04 6.60
CA HIS A 174 -1.96 1.21 6.36
C HIS A 174 -1.28 1.96 7.52
N THR A 175 -0.06 1.60 7.82
CA THR A 175 0.79 2.28 8.80
C THR A 175 1.10 3.71 8.39
N ALA A 176 1.10 4.61 9.37
CA ALA A 176 1.51 6.00 9.18
C ALA A 176 2.31 6.48 10.40
N PRO A 177 3.19 7.51 10.25
CA PRO A 177 3.99 8.05 11.35
C PRO A 177 3.16 8.90 12.34
N LEU A 178 1.90 8.55 12.55
CA LEU A 178 1.01 9.10 13.58
C LEU A 178 1.31 8.50 14.96
N PRO A 179 0.89 9.13 16.05
CA PRO A 179 0.96 8.52 17.38
C PRO A 179 0.28 7.15 17.42
N GLY A 180 0.95 6.16 17.99
CA GLY A 180 0.39 4.82 18.16
C GLY A 180 -0.90 4.85 18.98
N GLY A 181 -1.92 4.12 18.51
CA GLY A 181 -3.27 4.15 19.10
C GLY A 181 -4.22 5.16 18.43
N MET A 182 -3.75 5.90 17.43
CA MET A 182 -4.60 6.75 16.58
C MET A 182 -4.93 6.07 15.26
N VAL A 183 -6.06 6.45 14.68
CA VAL A 183 -6.44 6.17 13.29
C VAL A 183 -6.74 7.48 12.56
N ALA A 184 -6.59 7.48 11.22
CA ALA A 184 -6.90 8.66 10.43
C ALA A 184 -7.59 8.27 9.12
N HIS A 185 -8.66 8.99 8.77
CA HIS A 185 -9.47 8.77 7.58
C HIS A 185 -9.34 9.94 6.61
N GLY A 186 -9.32 9.65 5.32
CA GLY A 186 -9.38 10.67 4.27
C GLY A 186 -10.74 10.66 3.59
N TYR A 187 -11.19 11.86 3.21
CA TYR A 187 -12.34 12.05 2.34
C TYR A 187 -11.86 12.49 0.96
N GLY A 188 -12.34 11.79 -0.07
CA GLY A 188 -11.84 11.98 -1.42
C GLY A 188 -10.52 11.23 -1.69
N PRO A 189 -9.68 11.73 -2.60
CA PRO A 189 -8.41 11.08 -2.92
C PRO A 189 -7.47 11.05 -1.71
N MET A 190 -7.07 9.86 -1.28
CA MET A 190 -6.14 9.66 -0.15
C MET A 190 -4.70 9.49 -0.61
N LEU A 191 -4.49 8.66 -1.65
CA LEU A 191 -3.17 8.38 -2.20
C LEU A 191 -3.21 8.59 -3.71
N ALA A 192 -2.06 9.03 -4.27
CA ALA A 192 -1.95 9.32 -5.69
C ALA A 192 -2.01 8.05 -6.55
N GLY A 193 -2.61 8.16 -7.73
CA GLY A 193 -2.34 7.23 -8.79
C GLY A 193 -0.94 7.44 -9.36
N SER A 194 -0.36 6.41 -9.96
CA SER A 194 0.96 6.46 -10.57
C SER A 194 1.01 5.76 -11.92
N VAL A 195 1.90 6.24 -12.82
CA VAL A 195 2.32 5.52 -14.02
C VAL A 195 3.84 5.53 -14.10
N GLY A 196 4.42 4.34 -14.19
CA GLY A 196 5.85 4.12 -14.43
C GLY A 196 6.11 3.82 -15.90
N PHE A 197 7.16 4.41 -16.44
CA PHE A 197 7.59 4.22 -17.83
C PHE A 197 9.06 3.79 -17.88
N GLU A 198 9.36 2.92 -18.83
CA GLU A 198 10.69 2.74 -19.38
C GLU A 198 10.71 3.34 -20.79
N ALA A 199 11.64 4.26 -21.04
CA ALA A 199 11.82 4.88 -22.34
C ALA A 199 13.23 4.60 -22.88
N VAL A 200 13.30 3.88 -24.01
CA VAL A 200 14.56 3.60 -24.71
C VAL A 200 14.69 4.55 -25.89
N ILE A 201 15.70 5.42 -25.81
CA ILE A 201 16.04 6.41 -26.83
C ILE A 201 17.17 5.83 -27.69
N HIS A 202 16.95 5.78 -29.01
CA HIS A 202 17.89 5.23 -29.97
C HIS A 202 18.72 6.33 -30.62
N GLY A 203 20.03 6.22 -30.46
CA GLY A 203 21.01 7.07 -31.13
C GLY A 203 21.73 6.34 -32.28
N ARG A 204 22.83 6.93 -32.72
CA ARG A 204 23.82 6.32 -33.64
C ARG A 204 25.19 6.42 -32.99
N ALA A 205 25.78 5.29 -32.66
CA ALA A 205 27.09 5.24 -32.07
C ALA A 205 28.16 5.88 -32.95
N GLY A 206 29.20 6.44 -32.32
CA GLY A 206 30.29 7.06 -33.01
C GLY A 206 31.48 7.38 -32.11
N HIS A 207 32.56 7.84 -32.75
CA HIS A 207 33.74 8.32 -32.07
C HIS A 207 33.51 9.74 -31.51
N ALA A 208 33.83 9.99 -30.25
CA ALA A 208 33.59 11.29 -29.60
C ALA A 208 34.29 12.48 -30.35
N GLY A 209 35.37 12.22 -31.08
CA GLY A 209 36.05 13.20 -31.90
C GLY A 209 35.38 13.53 -33.27
N THR A 210 34.35 12.76 -33.67
CA THR A 210 33.62 12.96 -34.93
C THR A 210 32.11 12.95 -34.68
N PRO A 211 31.58 13.79 -33.77
CA PRO A 211 30.20 13.74 -33.32
C PRO A 211 29.18 14.00 -34.45
N GLN A 212 29.55 14.71 -35.51
CA GLN A 212 28.70 14.98 -36.68
C GLN A 212 28.31 13.70 -37.49
N LEU A 213 28.98 12.58 -37.25
CA LEU A 213 28.69 11.26 -37.82
C LEU A 213 27.79 10.39 -36.97
N ALA A 214 27.51 10.84 -35.72
CA ALA A 214 26.73 10.15 -34.73
C ALA A 214 25.40 10.84 -34.45
N VAL A 215 24.55 10.22 -33.66
CA VAL A 215 23.40 10.85 -32.99
C VAL A 215 23.48 10.46 -31.52
N ASP A 216 23.74 11.44 -30.67
CA ASP A 216 24.03 11.19 -29.26
C ASP A 216 22.76 11.00 -28.42
N PRO A 217 22.44 9.78 -27.98
CA PRO A 217 21.26 9.53 -27.17
C PRO A 217 21.41 10.05 -25.72
N VAL A 218 22.65 10.31 -25.23
CA VAL A 218 22.85 10.90 -23.91
C VAL A 218 22.37 12.34 -23.91
N VAL A 219 22.73 13.12 -24.93
CA VAL A 219 22.27 14.51 -25.06
C VAL A 219 20.76 14.57 -25.27
N THR A 220 20.22 13.69 -26.12
CA THR A 220 18.77 13.59 -26.35
C THR A 220 18.00 13.25 -25.06
N ALA A 221 18.46 12.25 -24.31
CA ALA A 221 17.86 11.85 -23.05
C ALA A 221 17.95 12.96 -22.00
N ALA A 222 19.08 13.66 -21.91
CA ALA A 222 19.24 14.80 -21.00
C ALA A 222 18.27 15.95 -21.35
N ALA A 223 18.09 16.26 -22.64
CA ALA A 223 17.09 17.25 -23.10
C ALA A 223 15.66 16.82 -22.72
N ALA A 224 15.33 15.55 -22.92
CA ALA A 224 14.04 14.99 -22.51
C ALA A 224 13.83 15.11 -20.99
N VAL A 225 14.82 14.76 -20.15
CA VAL A 225 14.74 14.90 -18.68
C VAL A 225 14.46 16.34 -18.28
N LEU A 226 15.16 17.32 -18.87
CA LEU A 226 14.95 18.75 -18.59
C LEU A 226 13.54 19.20 -19.03
N ARG A 227 13.12 18.80 -20.21
CA ARG A 227 11.80 19.17 -20.74
C ARG A 227 10.67 18.53 -19.93
N LEU A 228 10.81 17.31 -19.48
CA LEU A 228 9.82 16.61 -18.65
C LEU A 228 9.49 17.37 -17.36
N GLN A 229 10.43 18.13 -16.80
CA GLN A 229 10.15 18.95 -15.59
C GLN A 229 9.08 20.02 -15.84
N SER A 230 8.87 20.41 -17.13
CA SER A 230 7.82 21.37 -17.48
C SER A 230 6.40 20.80 -17.36
N VAL A 231 6.22 19.48 -17.33
CA VAL A 231 4.90 18.84 -17.19
C VAL A 231 4.25 19.25 -15.88
N VAL A 232 4.95 19.17 -14.76
CA VAL A 232 4.42 19.59 -13.45
C VAL A 232 4.26 21.10 -13.38
N SER A 233 5.27 21.86 -13.85
CA SER A 233 5.29 23.31 -13.65
C SER A 233 4.45 24.10 -14.67
N ARG A 234 4.06 23.50 -15.83
CA ARG A 234 3.39 24.21 -16.93
C ARG A 234 2.13 23.51 -17.46
N GLU A 235 1.97 22.20 -17.22
CA GLU A 235 0.86 21.43 -17.77
C GLU A 235 -0.08 20.89 -16.68
N SER A 236 0.32 20.95 -15.39
CA SER A 236 -0.54 20.67 -14.24
C SER A 236 -1.10 21.96 -13.65
N ALA A 237 -2.35 21.91 -13.18
CA ALA A 237 -2.93 23.06 -12.50
C ALA A 237 -2.23 23.26 -11.13
N PRO A 238 -1.96 24.50 -10.68
CA PRO A 238 -1.33 24.73 -9.39
C PRO A 238 -2.07 24.13 -8.18
N THR A 239 -3.37 23.88 -8.34
CA THR A 239 -4.25 23.27 -7.33
C THR A 239 -4.31 21.73 -7.41
N GLU A 240 -3.71 21.12 -8.44
CA GLU A 240 -3.63 19.66 -8.60
C GLU A 240 -2.25 19.18 -8.15
N PRO A 241 -2.13 18.51 -6.98
CA PRO A 241 -0.87 17.89 -6.59
C PRO A 241 -0.43 16.86 -7.63
N ALA A 242 0.80 17.03 -8.14
CA ALA A 242 1.37 16.16 -9.14
C ALA A 242 2.89 16.11 -8.99
N THR A 243 3.48 14.97 -9.30
CA THR A 243 4.94 14.81 -9.35
C THR A 243 5.37 14.08 -10.60
N LEU A 244 6.56 14.42 -11.10
CA LEU A 244 7.26 13.67 -12.13
C LEU A 244 8.70 13.46 -11.68
N ASN A 245 9.14 12.22 -11.70
CA ASN A 245 10.50 11.85 -11.34
C ASN A 245 11.13 11.01 -12.45
N VAL A 246 12.40 11.29 -12.77
CA VAL A 246 13.25 10.41 -13.58
C VAL A 246 14.19 9.72 -12.59
N GLY A 247 13.86 8.47 -12.25
CA GLY A 247 14.54 7.71 -11.22
C GLY A 247 15.79 6.98 -11.71
N SER A 248 15.89 6.73 -13.02
CA SER A 248 17.06 6.10 -13.62
C SER A 248 17.40 6.69 -15.00
N PHE A 249 18.71 6.75 -15.28
CA PHE A 249 19.25 7.15 -16.56
C PHE A 249 20.50 6.30 -16.84
N HIS A 250 20.40 5.43 -17.82
CA HIS A 250 21.50 4.53 -18.19
C HIS A 250 21.91 4.74 -19.65
N SER A 251 23.18 5.01 -19.89
CA SER A 251 23.75 5.10 -21.23
C SER A 251 25.27 5.05 -21.20
N GLY A 252 25.86 4.52 -22.26
CA GLY A 252 27.30 4.54 -22.51
C GLY A 252 28.14 3.64 -21.58
N SER A 253 29.42 3.50 -21.94
CA SER A 253 30.40 2.68 -21.20
C SER A 253 31.79 3.33 -21.10
N GLY A 254 32.01 4.43 -21.80
CA GLY A 254 33.33 5.09 -21.81
C GLY A 254 33.30 6.49 -22.43
N GLY A 255 34.18 7.38 -21.96
CA GLY A 255 34.18 8.81 -22.33
C GLY A 255 34.58 9.13 -23.77
N ASN A 256 35.14 8.17 -24.54
CA ASN A 256 35.57 8.39 -25.92
C ASN A 256 34.60 7.75 -26.97
N LEU A 257 33.42 7.31 -26.51
CA LEU A 257 32.42 6.66 -27.33
C LEU A 257 31.07 7.34 -27.16
N ILE A 258 30.43 7.72 -28.27
CA ILE A 258 29.02 8.07 -28.30
C ILE A 258 28.24 6.76 -28.39
N PRO A 259 27.35 6.45 -27.43
CA PRO A 259 26.58 5.20 -27.42
C PRO A 259 25.50 5.18 -28.50
N ASP A 260 24.85 4.03 -28.67
CA ASP A 260 23.73 3.85 -29.60
C ASP A 260 22.35 3.94 -28.94
N ARG A 261 22.30 3.96 -27.60
CA ARG A 261 21.03 4.06 -26.84
C ARG A 261 21.20 4.68 -25.46
N ALA A 262 20.11 5.26 -24.96
CA ALA A 262 19.92 5.63 -23.56
C ALA A 262 18.56 5.10 -23.06
N THR A 263 18.49 4.71 -21.79
CA THR A 263 17.27 4.24 -21.14
C THR A 263 16.93 5.12 -19.97
N LEU A 264 15.68 5.59 -19.89
CA LEU A 264 15.14 6.38 -18.79
C LEU A 264 14.04 5.59 -18.06
N GLY A 265 14.08 5.56 -16.74
CA GLY A 265 12.97 5.16 -15.89
C GLY A 265 12.26 6.40 -15.35
N ILE A 266 10.97 6.56 -15.68
CA ILE A 266 10.19 7.77 -15.40
C ILE A 266 8.95 7.37 -14.61
N THR A 267 8.60 8.13 -13.56
CA THR A 267 7.34 7.94 -12.82
C THR A 267 6.58 9.25 -12.73
N VAL A 268 5.30 9.23 -13.06
CA VAL A 268 4.37 10.33 -12.81
C VAL A 268 3.37 9.92 -11.75
N ARG A 269 2.96 10.88 -10.89
CA ARG A 269 1.92 10.69 -9.86
C ARG A 269 0.97 11.88 -9.85
N ALA A 270 -0.33 11.62 -9.66
CA ALA A 270 -1.35 12.65 -9.56
C ALA A 270 -2.51 12.21 -8.68
N MET A 271 -3.27 13.18 -8.14
CA MET A 271 -4.43 12.95 -7.27
C MET A 271 -5.75 12.79 -8.03
N SER A 272 -5.73 12.73 -9.36
CA SER A 272 -6.89 12.41 -10.20
C SER A 272 -6.46 11.60 -11.44
N GLU A 273 -7.31 10.65 -11.86
CA GLU A 273 -7.05 9.85 -13.06
C GLU A 273 -6.88 10.73 -14.30
N ARG A 274 -7.68 11.79 -14.44
CA ARG A 274 -7.57 12.74 -15.51
C ARG A 274 -6.21 13.45 -15.57
N ALA A 275 -5.67 13.86 -14.42
CA ALA A 275 -4.35 14.46 -14.35
C ALA A 275 -3.26 13.45 -14.69
N LEU A 276 -3.41 12.23 -14.17
CA LEU A 276 -2.48 11.12 -14.41
C LEU A 276 -2.39 10.80 -15.92
N ASP A 277 -3.54 10.68 -16.60
CA ASP A 277 -3.60 10.42 -18.05
C ASP A 277 -2.98 11.55 -18.87
N ARG A 278 -3.25 12.82 -18.50
CA ARG A 278 -2.60 13.98 -19.16
C ARG A 278 -1.08 13.93 -19.00
N MET A 279 -0.59 13.67 -17.79
CA MET A 279 0.85 13.60 -17.53
C MET A 279 1.49 12.44 -18.30
N ALA A 280 0.84 11.28 -18.32
CA ALA A 280 1.29 10.13 -19.10
C ALA A 280 1.43 10.46 -20.59
N ALA A 281 0.41 11.06 -21.17
CA ALA A 281 0.44 11.52 -22.57
C ALA A 281 1.55 12.58 -22.81
N SER A 282 1.81 13.44 -21.84
CA SER A 282 2.87 14.45 -21.93
C SER A 282 4.26 13.82 -21.91
N VAL A 283 4.48 12.77 -21.11
CA VAL A 283 5.75 12.00 -21.11
C VAL A 283 6.02 11.44 -22.50
N GLU A 284 5.06 10.73 -23.09
CA GLU A 284 5.22 10.14 -24.43
C GLU A 284 5.50 11.21 -25.48
N ARG A 285 4.71 12.28 -25.51
CA ARG A 285 4.85 13.39 -26.45
C ARG A 285 6.22 14.05 -26.35
N ILE A 286 6.70 14.33 -25.15
CA ILE A 286 7.98 15.00 -24.91
C ILE A 286 9.15 14.12 -25.34
N VAL A 287 9.18 12.86 -24.92
CA VAL A 287 10.26 11.93 -25.28
C VAL A 287 10.33 11.76 -26.82
N ARG A 288 9.19 11.58 -27.50
CA ARG A 288 9.15 11.51 -28.98
C ARG A 288 9.63 12.79 -29.63
N ALA A 289 9.21 13.96 -29.11
CA ALA A 289 9.59 15.26 -29.68
C ALA A 289 11.10 15.51 -29.54
N GLU A 290 11.73 15.21 -28.42
CA GLU A 290 13.17 15.38 -28.23
C GLU A 290 13.99 14.40 -29.12
N CYS A 291 13.50 13.17 -29.32
CA CYS A 291 14.09 12.24 -30.28
C CYS A 291 14.03 12.77 -31.70
N ALA A 292 12.90 13.30 -32.13
CA ALA A 292 12.73 13.90 -33.44
C ALA A 292 13.63 15.14 -33.63
N ALA A 293 13.68 16.03 -32.62
CA ALA A 293 14.53 17.22 -32.63
C ALA A 293 16.03 16.90 -32.72
N SER A 294 16.44 15.77 -32.12
CA SER A 294 17.84 15.30 -32.14
C SER A 294 18.20 14.49 -33.38
N GLY A 295 17.23 14.22 -34.27
CA GLY A 295 17.46 13.39 -35.46
C GLY A 295 17.73 11.92 -35.14
N CYS A 296 17.09 11.38 -34.12
CA CYS A 296 17.19 9.96 -33.76
C CYS A 296 16.81 9.07 -34.97
N PRO A 297 17.54 7.95 -35.21
CA PRO A 297 17.33 7.12 -36.42
C PRO A 297 16.01 6.36 -36.42
N ARG A 298 15.37 6.23 -35.27
CA ARG A 298 14.03 5.62 -35.09
C ARG A 298 13.33 6.21 -33.88
N ASP A 299 12.03 6.00 -33.81
CA ASP A 299 11.21 6.40 -32.67
C ASP A 299 11.67 5.75 -31.35
N PRO A 300 11.52 6.41 -30.21
CA PRO A 300 11.78 5.80 -28.90
C PRO A 300 10.77 4.68 -28.61
N GLU A 301 11.25 3.64 -27.95
CA GLU A 301 10.39 2.61 -27.34
C GLU A 301 9.96 3.11 -25.96
N ILE A 302 8.66 3.30 -25.76
CA ILE A 302 8.11 3.77 -24.47
C ILE A 302 7.13 2.71 -23.98
N THR A 303 7.47 2.08 -22.86
CA THR A 303 6.68 1.01 -22.25
C THR A 303 6.15 1.47 -20.90
N VAL A 304 4.86 1.29 -20.66
CA VAL A 304 4.28 1.42 -19.30
C VAL A 304 4.65 0.16 -18.53
N VAL A 305 5.47 0.32 -17.50
CA VAL A 305 5.96 -0.80 -16.67
C VAL A 305 5.12 -1.00 -15.40
N SER A 306 4.43 0.04 -14.94
CA SER A 306 3.51 -0.05 -13.81
C SER A 306 2.40 1.00 -13.92
N ARG A 307 1.23 0.68 -13.38
CA ARG A 307 0.14 1.64 -13.21
C ARG A 307 -0.68 1.28 -11.99
N SER A 308 -0.90 2.26 -11.09
CA SER A 308 -1.89 2.17 -10.02
C SER A 308 -2.89 3.32 -10.13
N PRO A 309 -4.18 3.06 -9.87
CA PRO A 309 -5.19 4.10 -9.84
C PRO A 309 -5.08 4.95 -8.56
N VAL A 310 -5.77 6.08 -8.56
CA VAL A 310 -5.91 6.93 -7.36
C VAL A 310 -6.65 6.17 -6.27
N THR A 311 -6.11 6.13 -5.06
CA THR A 311 -6.83 5.58 -3.90
C THR A 311 -7.89 6.56 -3.44
N HIS A 312 -9.12 6.26 -3.81
CA HIS A 312 -10.30 7.07 -3.51
C HIS A 312 -11.35 6.17 -2.81
N PRO A 313 -11.30 6.05 -1.47
CA PRO A 313 -12.28 5.27 -0.72
C PRO A 313 -13.70 5.77 -0.93
N ASP A 314 -14.67 4.86 -0.82
CA ASP A 314 -16.08 5.21 -0.88
C ASP A 314 -16.48 6.11 0.31
N PRO A 315 -17.13 7.28 0.08
CA PRO A 315 -17.46 8.21 1.15
C PRO A 315 -18.40 7.64 2.20
N GLY A 316 -19.39 6.84 1.79
CA GLY A 316 -20.36 6.23 2.71
C GLY A 316 -19.72 5.13 3.55
N ALA A 317 -18.90 4.28 2.92
CA ALA A 317 -18.12 3.25 3.62
C ALA A 317 -17.11 3.87 4.59
N THR A 318 -16.42 4.94 4.18
CA THR A 318 -15.47 5.66 5.02
C THR A 318 -16.14 6.24 6.24
N GLU A 319 -17.32 6.89 6.09
CA GLU A 319 -18.03 7.48 7.22
C GLU A 319 -18.52 6.42 8.19
N LEU A 320 -19.06 5.31 7.70
CA LEU A 320 -19.51 4.20 8.54
C LEU A 320 -18.36 3.62 9.40
N VAL A 321 -17.20 3.38 8.78
CA VAL A 321 -16.00 2.89 9.48
C VAL A 321 -15.47 3.95 10.45
N ARG A 322 -15.46 5.22 10.05
CA ARG A 322 -15.01 6.32 10.90
C ARG A 322 -15.87 6.47 12.15
N GLU A 323 -17.20 6.38 12.03
CA GLU A 323 -18.11 6.41 13.18
C GLU A 323 -17.86 5.25 14.15
N ALA A 324 -17.61 4.02 13.62
CA ALA A 324 -17.21 2.88 14.43
C ALA A 324 -15.90 3.16 15.20
N HIS A 325 -14.92 3.77 14.55
CA HIS A 325 -13.66 4.16 15.18
C HIS A 325 -13.83 5.32 16.18
N LEU A 326 -14.71 6.28 15.93
CA LEU A 326 -15.04 7.33 16.89
C LEU A 326 -15.66 6.76 18.17
N GLY A 327 -16.57 5.80 18.03
CA GLY A 327 -17.15 5.08 19.18
C GLY A 327 -16.11 4.31 19.99
N LEU A 328 -15.09 3.77 19.29
CA LEU A 328 -14.04 2.95 19.90
C LEU A 328 -12.93 3.79 20.56
N TYR A 329 -12.44 4.82 19.88
CA TYR A 329 -11.23 5.55 20.27
C TYR A 329 -11.51 6.96 20.83
N GLY A 330 -12.71 7.48 20.60
CA GLY A 330 -13.02 8.88 20.89
C GLY A 330 -12.42 9.87 19.87
N ARG A 331 -12.90 11.09 19.86
CA ARG A 331 -12.55 12.13 18.88
C ARG A 331 -11.07 12.51 18.87
N GLU A 332 -10.37 12.36 19.98
CA GLU A 332 -8.96 12.72 20.12
C GLU A 332 -8.00 11.75 19.37
N ARG A 333 -8.47 10.55 19.05
CA ARG A 333 -7.66 9.50 18.40
C ARG A 333 -8.12 9.15 16.98
N VAL A 334 -9.12 9.86 16.47
CA VAL A 334 -9.61 9.69 15.09
C VAL A 334 -9.39 11.01 14.34
N ALA A 335 -8.32 11.04 13.56
CA ALA A 335 -7.89 12.22 12.81
C ALA A 335 -8.42 12.21 11.36
N LEU A 336 -8.23 13.33 10.68
CA LEU A 336 -8.31 13.39 9.23
C LEU A 336 -6.92 13.17 8.63
N TRP A 337 -6.85 12.37 7.56
CA TRP A 337 -5.65 12.14 6.79
C TRP A 337 -5.61 13.08 5.58
N PRO A 338 -4.54 13.88 5.41
CA PRO A 338 -4.37 14.69 4.22
C PRO A 338 -3.98 13.80 3.02
N PRO A 339 -4.32 14.20 1.78
CA PRO A 339 -3.86 13.52 0.59
C PRO A 339 -2.33 13.37 0.56
N ALA A 340 -1.83 12.20 0.17
CA ALA A 340 -0.40 11.89 0.08
C ALA A 340 -0.01 11.36 -1.31
N MET A 341 1.23 11.64 -1.73
CA MET A 341 1.74 11.25 -3.05
C MET A 341 2.30 9.81 -3.09
N ALA A 342 2.04 8.99 -2.06
CA ALA A 342 2.23 7.55 -2.11
C ALA A 342 1.24 6.92 -3.09
N SER A 343 1.52 5.72 -3.58
CA SER A 343 0.65 4.97 -4.48
C SER A 343 0.40 3.57 -3.91
N GLU A 344 -0.71 2.95 -4.31
CA GLU A 344 -1.25 1.72 -3.75
C GLU A 344 -2.06 0.97 -4.84
N ASP A 345 -2.06 -0.35 -4.84
CA ASP A 345 -2.84 -1.16 -5.79
C ASP A 345 -4.23 -1.59 -5.24
N PHE A 346 -4.52 -1.30 -3.98
CA PHE A 346 -5.80 -1.55 -3.31
C PHE A 346 -7.03 -1.06 -4.09
N PRO A 347 -7.02 0.10 -4.79
CA PRO A 347 -8.19 0.54 -5.56
C PRO A 347 -8.67 -0.45 -6.63
N LEU A 348 -7.82 -1.37 -7.06
CA LEU A 348 -8.19 -2.41 -8.03
C LEU A 348 -9.23 -3.40 -7.49
N TYR A 349 -9.42 -3.50 -6.18
CA TYR A 349 -10.49 -4.29 -5.58
C TYR A 349 -11.89 -3.68 -5.79
N GLY A 350 -11.99 -2.40 -6.13
CA GLY A 350 -13.22 -1.68 -6.43
C GLY A 350 -13.36 -1.38 -7.93
N ASP A 351 -14.05 -0.28 -8.23
CA ASP A 351 -14.40 0.11 -9.60
C ASP A 351 -13.19 0.34 -10.52
N ALA A 352 -12.04 0.72 -9.97
CA ALA A 352 -10.81 0.85 -10.75
C ALA A 352 -10.32 -0.48 -11.35
N GLY A 353 -10.70 -1.61 -10.78
CA GLY A 353 -10.36 -2.95 -11.25
C GLY A 353 -11.45 -3.67 -12.05
N VAL A 354 -12.55 -3.02 -12.40
CA VAL A 354 -13.67 -3.64 -13.16
C VAL A 354 -13.20 -4.30 -14.44
N SER A 355 -12.21 -3.75 -15.12
CA SER A 355 -11.63 -4.37 -16.33
C SER A 355 -10.90 -5.70 -16.06
N VAL A 356 -10.60 -6.02 -14.81
CA VAL A 356 -9.93 -7.25 -14.39
C VAL A 356 -10.94 -8.26 -13.85
N HIS A 357 -11.80 -7.84 -12.90
CA HIS A 357 -12.73 -8.74 -12.19
C HIS A 357 -14.19 -8.66 -12.64
N GLY A 358 -14.54 -7.74 -13.55
CA GLY A 358 -15.87 -7.67 -14.17
C GLY A 358 -17.03 -7.18 -13.27
N MET A 359 -16.77 -6.77 -12.04
CA MET A 359 -17.80 -6.45 -11.03
C MET A 359 -17.73 -4.98 -10.61
N ALA A 360 -18.78 -4.21 -10.88
CA ALA A 360 -18.87 -2.80 -10.47
C ALA A 360 -19.57 -2.60 -9.13
N GLY A 361 -19.40 -1.42 -8.53
CA GLY A 361 -20.10 -1.01 -7.32
C GLY A 361 -19.62 -1.75 -6.07
N ILE A 362 -18.33 -2.06 -5.96
CA ILE A 362 -17.74 -2.64 -4.75
C ILE A 362 -17.14 -1.47 -3.95
N PRO A 363 -17.73 -1.11 -2.79
CA PRO A 363 -17.21 -0.03 -1.97
C PRO A 363 -15.88 -0.42 -1.32
N LEU A 364 -15.00 0.57 -1.16
CA LEU A 364 -13.69 0.44 -0.51
C LEU A 364 -13.64 1.35 0.71
N ALA A 365 -13.14 0.83 1.84
CA ALA A 365 -12.75 1.66 2.97
C ALA A 365 -11.27 1.46 3.28
N TYR A 366 -10.56 2.58 3.39
CA TYR A 366 -9.11 2.62 3.61
C TYR A 366 -8.79 3.69 4.66
N TRP A 367 -7.95 3.36 5.62
CA TRP A 367 -7.55 4.31 6.65
C TRP A 367 -6.10 4.09 7.08
N MET A 368 -5.52 5.09 7.73
CA MET A 368 -4.19 5.02 8.33
C MET A 368 -4.30 4.70 9.82
N PHE A 369 -3.29 3.99 10.35
CA PHE A 369 -3.14 3.81 11.80
C PHE A 369 -1.71 4.13 12.26
N GLY A 370 -1.60 4.68 13.46
CA GLY A 370 -0.38 5.25 13.99
C GLY A 370 0.61 4.22 14.49
N THR A 371 1.89 4.46 14.16
CA THR A 371 3.02 3.57 14.52
C THR A 371 4.01 4.17 15.51
N VAL A 372 3.96 5.48 15.77
CA VAL A 372 4.96 6.16 16.60
C VAL A 372 4.63 6.02 18.07
N GLY A 373 5.55 5.45 18.84
CA GLY A 373 5.38 5.29 20.27
C GLY A 373 5.20 6.63 21.02
N PRO A 374 4.39 6.66 22.09
CA PRO A 374 4.06 7.92 22.80
C PRO A 374 5.30 8.66 23.32
N ARG A 375 6.34 7.95 23.73
CA ARG A 375 7.59 8.58 24.18
C ARG A 375 8.37 9.24 23.05
N THR A 376 8.44 8.59 21.90
CA THR A 376 9.10 9.14 20.70
C THR A 376 8.36 10.37 20.24
N TRP A 377 7.03 10.29 20.12
CA TRP A 377 6.19 11.43 19.75
C TRP A 377 6.33 12.63 20.69
N ALA A 378 6.34 12.39 22.01
CA ALA A 378 6.48 13.45 23.00
C ALA A 378 7.87 14.11 22.96
N ARG A 379 8.93 13.37 22.64
CA ARG A 379 10.31 13.86 22.58
C ARG A 379 10.65 14.58 21.27
N THR A 380 9.95 14.29 20.19
CA THR A 380 10.12 14.96 18.91
C THR A 380 9.59 16.39 19.03
N PRO A 381 10.44 17.43 18.80
CA PRO A 381 10.01 18.82 18.94
C PRO A 381 9.11 19.26 17.79
N GLY A 382 8.41 20.39 17.99
CA GLY A 382 7.63 21.04 16.96
C GLY A 382 6.13 20.69 16.96
N SER A 383 5.41 21.22 15.98
CA SER A 383 4.01 20.93 15.68
C SER A 383 3.81 19.48 15.24
N ALA A 384 2.59 19.02 15.11
CA ALA A 384 2.31 17.69 14.59
C ALA A 384 2.90 17.46 13.19
N GLU A 385 2.80 18.45 12.32
CA GLU A 385 3.34 18.41 10.95
C GLU A 385 4.89 18.34 10.95
N GLU A 386 5.54 19.16 11.78
CA GLU A 386 7.00 19.12 11.93
C GLU A 386 7.49 17.78 12.49
N LYS A 387 6.75 17.18 13.42
CA LYS A 387 7.05 15.84 13.94
C LYS A 387 6.93 14.76 12.87
N LEU A 388 5.85 14.81 12.07
CA LEU A 388 5.66 13.88 10.95
C LEU A 388 6.81 13.96 9.94
N ALA A 389 7.31 15.18 9.68
CA ALA A 389 8.44 15.38 8.76
C ALA A 389 9.81 14.95 9.36
N ALA A 390 9.92 14.94 10.69
CA ALA A 390 11.18 14.61 11.38
C ALA A 390 11.33 13.12 11.73
N LEU A 391 10.22 12.37 11.76
CA LEU A 391 10.21 10.95 12.09
C LEU A 391 10.53 10.09 10.86
N PRO A 392 11.20 8.92 11.03
CA PRO A 392 11.45 8.02 9.92
C PRO A 392 10.15 7.62 9.21
N PRO A 393 9.99 7.95 7.93
CA PRO A 393 8.79 7.57 7.17
C PRO A 393 8.84 6.10 6.76
N ASN A 394 7.72 5.59 6.23
CA ASN A 394 7.71 4.33 5.49
C ASN A 394 8.81 4.35 4.41
N HIS A 395 9.39 3.20 4.10
CA HIS A 395 10.54 2.97 3.22
C HIS A 395 11.89 3.46 3.78
N SER A 396 11.92 4.05 4.99
CA SER A 396 13.18 4.36 5.67
C SER A 396 13.82 3.08 6.25
N PRO A 397 15.14 2.92 6.16
CA PRO A 397 15.84 1.84 6.87
C PRO A 397 15.75 1.95 8.41
N GLU A 398 15.27 3.07 8.91
CA GLU A 398 15.07 3.37 10.34
C GLU A 398 13.59 3.31 10.75
N PHE A 399 12.69 2.86 9.85
CA PHE A 399 11.27 2.71 10.16
C PHE A 399 11.07 1.64 11.23
N ALA A 400 10.59 2.04 12.41
CA ALA A 400 10.48 1.19 13.61
C ALA A 400 9.13 1.41 14.33
N PRO A 401 8.08 0.68 13.96
CA PRO A 401 6.79 0.78 14.63
C PRO A 401 6.84 0.43 16.11
N ASP A 402 6.17 1.20 16.98
CA ASP A 402 5.92 0.76 18.36
C ASP A 402 4.79 -0.27 18.40
N VAL A 403 5.15 -1.51 18.29
CA VAL A 403 4.22 -2.66 18.28
C VAL A 403 3.27 -2.66 19.48
N ARG A 404 3.69 -2.15 20.65
CA ARG A 404 2.86 -2.15 21.87
C ARG A 404 1.63 -1.27 21.74
N THR A 405 1.70 -0.22 20.94
CA THR A 405 0.58 0.71 20.72
C THR A 405 -0.07 0.51 19.36
N ALA A 406 0.71 0.22 18.32
CA ALA A 406 0.24 0.10 16.94
C ALA A 406 -0.55 -1.21 16.69
N LEU A 407 -0.01 -2.37 17.13
CA LEU A 407 -0.66 -3.65 16.85
C LEU A 407 -2.04 -3.79 17.50
N PRO A 408 -2.24 -3.48 18.80
CA PRO A 408 -3.59 -3.51 19.39
C PRO A 408 -4.56 -2.56 18.67
N ALA A 409 -4.09 -1.37 18.27
CA ALA A 409 -4.91 -0.41 17.54
C ALA A 409 -5.30 -0.95 16.15
N GLY A 410 -4.34 -1.49 15.39
CA GLY A 410 -4.63 -2.08 14.08
C GLY A 410 -5.62 -3.26 14.17
N ILE A 411 -5.47 -4.14 15.17
CA ILE A 411 -6.40 -5.26 15.41
C ILE A 411 -7.80 -4.75 15.70
N THR A 412 -7.93 -3.82 16.65
CA THR A 412 -9.25 -3.34 17.11
C THR A 412 -9.93 -2.47 16.05
N ALA A 413 -9.17 -1.63 15.32
CA ALA A 413 -9.71 -0.83 14.21
C ALA A 413 -10.27 -1.73 13.10
N MET A 414 -9.50 -2.72 12.65
CA MET A 414 -9.94 -3.64 11.60
C MET A 414 -11.15 -4.48 12.05
N THR A 415 -11.16 -4.95 13.29
CA THR A 415 -12.30 -5.71 13.84
C THR A 415 -13.56 -4.85 13.89
N ALA A 416 -13.46 -3.62 14.39
CA ALA A 416 -14.60 -2.68 14.46
C ALA A 416 -15.12 -2.33 13.06
N ALA A 417 -14.22 -2.06 12.11
CA ALA A 417 -14.57 -1.82 10.71
C ALA A 417 -15.30 -3.00 10.06
N ALA A 418 -14.89 -4.23 10.34
CA ALA A 418 -15.59 -5.41 9.83
C ALA A 418 -16.97 -5.58 10.46
N LEU A 419 -17.08 -5.39 11.77
CA LEU A 419 -18.34 -5.56 12.51
C LEU A 419 -19.43 -4.57 12.11
N CYS A 420 -19.09 -3.34 11.70
CA CYS A 420 -20.12 -2.38 11.28
C CYS A 420 -20.78 -2.75 9.92
N TRP A 421 -20.21 -3.70 9.19
CA TRP A 421 -20.77 -4.23 7.94
C TRP A 421 -21.46 -5.59 8.12
N LEU A 422 -21.04 -6.39 9.11
CA LEU A 422 -21.65 -7.68 9.40
C LEU A 422 -23.00 -7.48 10.12
N LYS A 423 -23.96 -8.37 9.87
CA LYS A 423 -25.24 -8.33 10.58
C LYS A 423 -25.06 -8.73 12.04
N ASP A 424 -25.88 -8.19 12.92
CA ASP A 424 -25.94 -8.64 14.30
C ASP A 424 -26.27 -10.12 14.41
N GLY A 425 -25.57 -10.83 15.28
CA GLY A 425 -25.74 -12.26 15.51
C GLY A 425 -26.97 -12.62 16.35
N ALA A 426 -27.57 -11.66 17.04
CA ALA A 426 -28.81 -11.85 17.79
C ALA A 426 -29.99 -11.94 16.81
N GLY A 427 -30.24 -13.17 16.31
CA GLY A 427 -31.60 -13.49 15.85
C GLY A 427 -32.57 -13.39 17.04
N PRO A 428 -33.89 -13.23 16.80
CA PRO A 428 -34.87 -13.27 17.89
C PRO A 428 -34.64 -14.55 18.68
N VAL A 429 -34.46 -14.39 19.98
CA VAL A 429 -34.56 -15.51 20.93
C VAL A 429 -36.05 -15.83 20.97
N ASP A 430 -36.47 -16.89 20.25
CA ASP A 430 -37.83 -17.46 20.35
C ASP A 430 -38.08 -17.98 21.79
#